data_3d43e964c11329be6ed01372cbf240d6
#
_entry.id   3d43e964c11329be6ed01372cbf240d6
#
_cell.length_a   1.000
_cell.length_b   1.000
_cell.length_c   1.000
_cell.angle_alpha   90.00
_cell.angle_beta   90.00
_cell.angle_gamma   90.00
#
_symmetry.space_group_name_H-M   'P 1'
#
loop_
_entity.id
_entity.type
_entity.pdbx_description
1 polymer ?
#
loop_
_entity_poly.entity_id
_entity_poly.type
_entity_poly.pdbx_seq_one_letter_code
_entity_poly.pdbx_strand_id
1 'polypeptide(L)'
;RFLCISPWNFPVAILIGQISAALSCGNKVIAKPSEHTSILGYLVVRKFHECGVPLSALELILGDGLYGDMLTKINSLQGVAFTGSLPTAKKIQSNLIENQNQIVPLIAETGGINSMLVDSVHY
;
A
#
# COMPACT_ATOMS: atom_id res chain seq x y z
N ARG A 1 -3.37 -13.73 -1.38
CA ARG A 1 -3.49 -12.48 -0.60
C ARG A 1 -2.66 -11.40 -1.24
N PHE A 2 -3.23 -10.21 -1.36
CA PHE A 2 -2.56 -9.02 -1.86
C PHE A 2 -2.30 -8.05 -0.71
N LEU A 3 -1.06 -7.59 -0.55
CA LEU A 3 -0.70 -6.62 0.48
C LEU A 3 -0.72 -5.21 -0.12
N CYS A 4 -1.55 -4.32 0.45
CA CYS A 4 -1.68 -2.93 0.04
C CYS A 4 -1.05 -2.02 1.10
N ILE A 5 0.02 -1.31 0.76
CA ILE A 5 0.73 -0.38 1.64
C ILE A 5 0.61 1.03 1.07
N SER A 6 -0.06 1.92 1.78
CA SER A 6 -0.34 3.29 1.31
C SER A 6 0.38 4.36 2.14
N PRO A 7 0.70 5.51 1.53
CA PRO A 7 1.38 6.60 2.19
C PRO A 7 0.42 7.49 3.00
N TRP A 8 0.98 8.50 3.65
CA TRP A 8 0.25 9.46 4.47
C TRP A 8 -0.31 10.66 3.69
N ASN A 9 0.28 11.04 2.56
CA ASN A 9 -0.02 12.28 1.84
C ASN A 9 -1.33 12.27 1.03
N PHE A 10 -1.79 11.08 0.58
CA PHE A 10 -3.11 10.86 -0.02
C PHE A 10 -3.79 9.67 0.66
N PRO A 11 -4.13 9.78 1.95
CA PRO A 11 -4.41 8.65 2.83
C PRO A 11 -5.70 7.90 2.50
N VAL A 12 -6.62 8.54 1.79
CA VAL A 12 -7.91 7.94 1.41
C VAL A 12 -7.85 7.43 -0.02
N ALA A 13 -7.47 8.30 -0.97
CA ALA A 13 -7.54 7.97 -2.41
C ALA A 13 -6.63 6.80 -2.79
N ILE A 14 -5.36 6.81 -2.35
CA ILE A 14 -4.41 5.75 -2.69
C ILE A 14 -4.82 4.44 -2.01
N LEU A 15 -5.20 4.47 -0.74
CA LEU A 15 -5.63 3.28 -0.01
C LEU A 15 -6.86 2.64 -0.66
N ILE A 16 -7.89 3.44 -0.98
CA ILE A 16 -9.10 2.94 -1.66
C ILE A 16 -8.74 2.36 -3.03
N GLY A 17 -7.91 3.06 -3.81
CA GLY A 17 -7.51 2.60 -5.14
C GLY A 17 -6.82 1.24 -5.11
N GLN A 18 -5.85 1.04 -4.20
CA GLN A 18 -5.16 -0.23 -4.03
C GLN A 18 -6.12 -1.36 -3.58
N ILE A 19 -6.93 -1.10 -2.56
CA ILE A 19 -7.89 -2.09 -2.03
C ILE A 19 -8.91 -2.48 -3.10
N SER A 20 -9.56 -1.51 -3.72
CA SER A 20 -10.63 -1.77 -4.70
C SER A 20 -10.10 -2.51 -5.93
N ALA A 21 -8.93 -2.13 -6.45
CA ALA A 21 -8.30 -2.82 -7.58
C ALA A 21 -8.01 -4.29 -7.24
N ALA A 22 -7.42 -4.55 -6.07
CA ALA A 22 -7.10 -5.92 -5.66
C ALA A 22 -8.36 -6.76 -5.41
N LEU A 23 -9.38 -6.21 -4.74
CA LEU A 23 -10.65 -6.91 -4.50
C LEU A 23 -11.41 -7.20 -5.80
N SER A 24 -11.44 -6.26 -6.75
CA SER A 24 -12.11 -6.43 -8.05
C SER A 24 -11.52 -7.57 -8.88
N CYS A 25 -10.24 -7.86 -8.66
CA CYS A 25 -9.55 -9.01 -9.27
C CYS A 25 -9.71 -10.32 -8.47
N GLY A 26 -10.60 -10.37 -7.47
CA GLY A 26 -10.88 -11.56 -6.67
C GLY A 26 -9.82 -11.87 -5.60
N ASN A 27 -8.94 -10.94 -5.27
CA ASN A 27 -7.92 -11.15 -4.26
C ASN A 27 -8.47 -10.91 -2.85
N LYS A 28 -7.90 -11.61 -1.87
CA LYS A 28 -7.98 -11.20 -0.47
C LYS A 28 -6.93 -10.12 -0.21
N VAL A 29 -7.27 -9.11 0.58
CA VAL A 29 -6.44 -7.93 0.81
C VAL A 29 -6.04 -7.81 2.27
N ILE A 30 -4.76 -7.52 2.51
CA ILE A 30 -4.25 -6.98 3.75
C ILE A 30 -3.93 -5.50 3.50
N ALA A 31 -4.64 -4.61 4.15
CA ALA A 31 -4.44 -3.17 4.04
C ALA A 31 -3.57 -2.66 5.20
N LYS A 32 -2.44 -2.03 4.87
CA LYS A 32 -1.58 -1.34 5.83
C LYS A 32 -1.42 0.13 5.44
N PRO A 33 -2.25 1.03 5.97
CA PRO A 33 -2.03 2.47 5.81
C PRO A 33 -0.79 2.93 6.57
N SER A 34 -0.30 4.12 6.25
CA SER A 34 0.73 4.77 7.08
C SER A 34 0.25 4.93 8.53
N GLU A 35 1.17 4.79 9.48
CA GLU A 35 0.92 5.03 10.91
C GLU A 35 0.38 6.42 11.21
N HIS A 36 0.79 7.42 10.41
CA HIS A 36 0.31 8.80 10.54
C HIS A 36 -1.16 8.97 10.14
N THR A 37 -1.75 7.99 9.50
CA THR A 37 -3.13 8.04 8.98
C THR A 37 -3.98 6.85 9.44
N SER A 38 -3.63 6.26 10.57
CA SER A 38 -4.27 5.05 11.13
C SER A 38 -5.79 5.20 11.29
N ILE A 39 -6.25 6.36 11.78
CA ILE A 39 -7.68 6.64 11.96
C ILE A 39 -8.42 6.64 10.62
N LEU A 40 -7.86 7.31 9.60
CA LEU A 40 -8.46 7.33 8.27
C LEU A 40 -8.45 5.94 7.63
N GLY A 41 -7.35 5.20 7.78
CA GLY A 41 -7.26 3.81 7.31
C GLY A 41 -8.33 2.91 7.94
N TYR A 42 -8.55 3.03 9.24
CA TYR A 42 -9.62 2.33 9.94
C TYR A 42 -11.00 2.70 9.40
N LEU A 43 -11.30 4.00 9.24
CA LEU A 43 -12.60 4.45 8.74
C LEU A 43 -12.86 3.97 7.30
N VAL A 44 -11.84 4.00 6.44
CA VAL A 44 -11.92 3.49 5.06
C VAL A 44 -12.25 2.00 5.05
N VAL A 45 -11.49 1.18 5.77
CA VAL A 45 -11.72 -0.27 5.79
C VAL A 45 -13.06 -0.61 6.41
N ARG A 46 -13.46 0.07 7.50
CA ARG A 46 -14.79 -0.07 8.07
C ARG A 46 -15.89 0.23 7.04
N LYS A 47 -15.72 1.28 6.23
CA LYS A 47 -16.68 1.62 5.18
C LYS A 47 -16.78 0.53 4.11
N PHE A 48 -15.68 -0.11 3.71
CA PHE A 48 -15.73 -1.27 2.82
C PHE A 48 -16.59 -2.41 3.41
N HIS A 49 -16.43 -2.71 4.70
CA HIS A 49 -17.23 -3.74 5.37
C HIS A 49 -18.71 -3.34 5.48
N GLU A 50 -19.01 -2.09 5.81
CA GLU A 50 -20.40 -1.56 5.82
C GLU A 50 -21.06 -1.65 4.42
N CYS A 51 -20.27 -1.56 3.35
CA CYS A 51 -20.73 -1.73 1.97
C CYS A 51 -20.77 -3.20 1.51
N GLY A 52 -20.54 -4.16 2.40
CA GLY A 52 -20.73 -5.59 2.12
C GLY A 52 -19.45 -6.36 1.80
N VAL A 53 -18.25 -5.76 1.90
CA VAL A 53 -17.00 -6.52 1.75
C VAL A 53 -16.80 -7.42 2.98
N PRO A 54 -16.67 -8.75 2.81
CA PRO A 54 -16.51 -9.67 3.94
C PRO A 54 -15.23 -9.41 4.73
N LEU A 55 -15.28 -9.61 6.06
CA LEU A 55 -14.08 -9.53 6.93
C LEU A 55 -12.96 -10.48 6.46
N SER A 56 -13.32 -11.63 5.91
CA SER A 56 -12.36 -12.61 5.37
C SER A 56 -11.70 -12.19 4.06
N ALA A 57 -12.20 -11.14 3.39
CA ALA A 57 -11.67 -10.64 2.12
C ALA A 57 -10.77 -9.41 2.30
N LEU A 58 -10.98 -8.63 3.36
CA LEU A 58 -10.22 -7.41 3.63
C LEU A 58 -9.86 -7.34 5.12
N GLU A 59 -8.57 -7.38 5.40
CA GLU A 59 -8.00 -7.27 6.73
C GLU A 59 -7.24 -5.95 6.87
N LEU A 60 -7.33 -5.29 8.03
CA LEU A 60 -6.59 -4.07 8.34
C LEU A 60 -5.50 -4.34 9.35
N ILE A 61 -4.29 -3.94 9.04
CA ILE A 61 -3.16 -3.96 9.97
C ILE A 61 -2.69 -2.52 10.19
N LEU A 62 -2.77 -2.07 11.42
CA LEU A 62 -2.23 -0.77 11.85
C LEU A 62 -0.86 -0.98 12.49
N GLY A 63 0.05 -0.06 12.24
CA GLY A 63 1.39 -0.09 12.78
C GLY A 63 2.39 0.68 11.91
N ASP A 64 3.59 0.77 12.40
CA ASP A 64 4.71 1.48 11.78
C ASP A 64 5.41 0.68 10.66
N GLY A 65 6.60 1.12 10.28
CA GLY A 65 7.41 0.46 9.26
C GLY A 65 7.87 -0.96 9.63
N LEU A 66 7.97 -1.30 10.92
CA LEU A 66 8.34 -2.65 11.37
C LEU A 66 7.24 -3.65 10.99
N TYR A 67 5.97 -3.31 11.19
CA TYR A 67 4.85 -4.13 10.76
C TYR A 67 4.82 -4.28 9.23
N GLY A 68 5.12 -3.20 8.49
CA GLY A 68 5.26 -3.27 7.03
C GLY A 68 6.34 -4.26 6.60
N ASP A 69 7.51 -4.21 7.23
CA ASP A 69 8.61 -5.13 6.97
C ASP A 69 8.22 -6.59 7.27
N MET A 70 7.56 -6.84 8.40
CA MET A 70 7.08 -8.18 8.76
C MET A 70 6.05 -8.72 7.77
N LEU A 71 5.10 -7.88 7.34
CA LEU A 71 4.06 -8.29 6.41
C LEU A 71 4.63 -8.70 5.04
N THR A 72 5.70 -8.05 4.57
CA THR A 72 6.33 -8.40 3.28
C THR A 72 7.06 -9.75 3.31
N LYS A 73 7.26 -10.34 4.48
CA LYS A 73 7.90 -11.65 4.69
C LYS A 73 6.91 -12.81 4.83
N ILE A 74 5.61 -12.55 4.77
CA ILE A 74 4.57 -13.59 4.85
C ILE A 74 4.59 -14.46 3.60
N ASN A 75 4.86 -15.76 3.73
CA ASN A 75 5.00 -16.72 2.62
C ASN A 75 3.72 -16.94 1.76
N SER A 76 2.59 -16.34 2.10
CA SER A 76 1.33 -16.51 1.37
C SER A 76 0.95 -15.30 0.51
N LEU A 77 1.86 -14.35 0.30
CA LEU A 77 1.62 -13.19 -0.55
C LEU A 77 1.64 -13.60 -2.02
N GLN A 78 0.67 -13.07 -2.77
CA GLN A 78 0.53 -13.26 -4.21
C GLN A 78 0.74 -11.94 -4.98
N GLY A 79 0.93 -10.84 -4.26
CA GLY A 79 1.24 -9.53 -4.80
C GLY A 79 1.31 -8.46 -3.72
N VAL A 80 2.04 -7.40 -4.03
CA VAL A 80 2.16 -6.21 -3.17
C VAL A 80 1.90 -4.97 -4.02
N ALA A 81 1.01 -4.11 -3.56
CA ALA A 81 0.83 -2.75 -4.07
C ALA A 81 1.39 -1.77 -3.02
N PHE A 82 2.35 -0.98 -3.41
CA PHE A 82 3.05 -0.04 -2.56
C PHE A 82 3.08 1.35 -3.19
N THR A 83 2.77 2.37 -2.42
CA THR A 83 3.03 3.76 -2.78
C THR A 83 3.81 4.43 -1.65
N GLY A 84 4.96 5.02 -1.97
CA GLY A 84 5.82 5.68 -0.98
C GLY A 84 7.23 5.96 -1.49
N SER A 85 8.21 5.92 -0.58
CA SER A 85 9.59 6.24 -0.93
C SER A 85 10.30 5.11 -1.70
N LEU A 86 11.21 5.49 -2.60
CA LEU A 86 12.04 4.53 -3.33
C LEU A 86 12.88 3.61 -2.41
N PRO A 87 13.51 4.10 -1.32
CA PRO A 87 14.21 3.22 -0.39
C PRO A 87 13.32 2.13 0.21
N THR A 88 12.07 2.49 0.58
CA THR A 88 11.10 1.53 1.10
C THR A 88 10.69 0.51 0.04
N ALA A 89 10.45 0.93 -1.21
CA ALA A 89 10.14 0.02 -2.31
C ALA A 89 11.26 -1.01 -2.54
N LYS A 90 12.53 -0.56 -2.53
CA LYS A 90 13.70 -1.46 -2.63
C LYS A 90 13.77 -2.45 -1.47
N LYS A 91 13.46 -2.02 -0.24
CA LYS A 91 13.43 -2.92 0.92
C LYS A 91 12.32 -3.97 0.79
N ILE A 92 11.13 -3.58 0.34
CA ILE A 92 10.03 -4.50 0.07
C ILE A 92 10.47 -5.52 -0.99
N GLN A 93 11.06 -5.08 -2.10
CA GLN A 93 11.54 -5.95 -3.16
C GLN A 93 12.56 -6.97 -2.65
N SER A 94 13.54 -6.54 -1.85
CA SER A 94 14.53 -7.44 -1.21
C SER A 94 13.85 -8.50 -0.35
N ASN A 95 12.92 -8.09 0.52
CA ASN A 95 12.17 -9.01 1.36
C ASN A 95 11.39 -10.05 0.55
N LEU A 96 10.75 -9.63 -0.55
CA LEU A 96 10.00 -10.55 -1.42
C LEU A 96 10.94 -11.56 -2.10
N ILE A 97 12.12 -11.14 -2.55
CA ILE A 97 13.12 -12.03 -3.16
C ILE A 97 13.67 -13.03 -2.14
N GLU A 98 13.98 -12.57 -0.93
CA GLU A 98 14.64 -13.38 0.09
C GLU A 98 13.71 -14.37 0.81
N ASN A 99 12.42 -14.03 0.95
CA ASN A 99 11.51 -14.75 1.83
C ASN A 99 10.36 -15.48 1.12
N GLN A 100 10.20 -15.31 -0.20
CA GLN A 100 9.13 -15.97 -0.93
C GLN A 100 9.64 -17.15 -1.76
N ASN A 101 8.89 -18.26 -1.76
CA ASN A 101 9.20 -19.43 -2.56
C ASN A 101 8.76 -19.30 -4.03
N GLN A 102 8.14 -18.17 -4.38
CA GLN A 102 7.62 -17.86 -5.72
C GLN A 102 7.88 -16.40 -6.06
N ILE A 103 7.80 -16.06 -7.34
CA ILE A 103 7.87 -14.66 -7.77
C ILE A 103 6.60 -13.95 -7.35
N VAL A 104 6.71 -12.98 -6.43
CA VAL A 104 5.61 -12.13 -5.98
C VAL A 104 5.73 -10.78 -6.69
N PRO A 105 4.75 -10.39 -7.51
CA PRO A 105 4.76 -9.10 -8.19
C PRO A 105 4.69 -7.94 -7.19
N LEU A 106 5.54 -6.95 -7.40
CA LEU A 106 5.53 -5.68 -6.69
C LEU A 106 5.10 -4.56 -7.64
N ILE A 107 3.95 -3.96 -7.38
CA ILE A 107 3.48 -2.74 -8.03
C ILE A 107 3.91 -1.58 -7.13
N ALA A 108 4.94 -0.84 -7.52
CA ALA A 108 5.53 0.22 -6.70
C ALA A 108 5.41 1.58 -7.40
N GLU A 109 4.59 2.45 -6.83
CA GLU A 109 4.49 3.85 -7.19
C GLU A 109 5.39 4.66 -6.24
N THR A 110 6.48 5.21 -6.75
CA THR A 110 7.46 5.96 -5.96
C THR A 110 7.59 7.39 -6.44
N GLY A 111 8.44 8.18 -5.77
CA GLY A 111 8.69 9.55 -6.16
C GLY A 111 9.25 9.67 -7.58
N GLY A 112 8.90 10.75 -8.25
CA GLY A 112 9.38 11.13 -9.57
C GLY A 112 10.15 12.45 -9.55
N ILE A 113 10.68 12.85 -10.72
CA ILE A 113 11.31 14.15 -10.94
C ILE A 113 10.27 15.07 -11.58
N ASN A 114 9.90 16.12 -10.85
CA ASN A 114 9.01 17.16 -11.36
C ASN A 114 9.85 18.37 -11.79
N SER A 115 9.57 18.89 -12.98
CA SER A 115 10.21 20.13 -13.46
C SER A 115 9.46 21.34 -12.91
N MET A 116 10.21 22.31 -12.38
CA MET A 116 9.71 23.64 -12.07
C MET A 116 10.45 24.66 -12.95
N LEU A 117 9.69 25.37 -13.79
CA LEU A 117 10.23 26.45 -14.60
C LEU A 117 9.85 27.77 -13.93
N VAL A 118 10.87 28.54 -13.57
CA VAL A 118 10.71 29.88 -12.99
C VAL A 118 11.25 30.86 -13.99
N ASP A 119 10.39 31.75 -14.49
CA ASP A 119 10.78 32.86 -15.37
C ASP A 119 10.88 34.16 -14.57
N SER A 120 11.65 35.11 -15.06
CA SER A 120 11.79 36.43 -14.42
C SER A 120 10.51 37.24 -14.64
N VAL A 121 10.01 37.85 -13.58
CA VAL A 121 8.91 38.80 -13.65
C VAL A 121 9.54 40.21 -13.77
N HIS A 122 9.33 40.87 -14.90
CA HIS A 122 9.61 42.28 -15.01
C HIS A 122 8.47 43.09 -14.41
N TYR A 123 8.77 43.89 -13.39
CA TYR A 123 7.86 44.91 -12.84
C TYR A 123 7.92 46.20 -13.67
#